data_b0ef2dec5ff2eb29639c4819e82dedf5
#
_entry.id   b0ef2dec5ff2eb29639c4819e82dedf5
#
_cell.length_a   1.000
_cell.length_b   1.000
_cell.length_c   1.000
_cell.angle_alpha   90.00
_cell.angle_beta   90.00
_cell.angle_gamma   90.00
#
_symmetry.space_group_name_H-M   'P 1'
#
loop_
_entity.id
_entity.type
_entity.pdbx_description
1 polymer ?
#
loop_
_entity_poly.entity_id
_entity_poly.type
_entity_poly.pdbx_seq_one_letter_code
_entity_poly.pdbx_strand_id
1 'polypeptide(L)'
;MLVSSGTKGSVIPIVVLLVSSWLFLLRFYRQWDWSHNVSPFATPPPVEVVVASLKSENTSWVQQHLPGWFSSIYVVDDPSAKLTVPRNKGREAMVYLSHIVNNYETIAETTIFVHASRFAWHNDDPDYDNLAALRRLKLDYVQASGYVNLRCVLILGCHVEIRPHTDEASAEERANGISSSGSPLTAKQVYKQAFEELMPGVDVPQEVGVSCCSQFAVSREAVYSRPREDYVRLRNWLLETPLADDLSGRVFEYMWHGETSGVCLFGDVTMADGV
;
A
#
# COMPACT_ATOMS: atom_id res chain seq x y z
N MET A 1 -23.20 53.83 53.91
CA MET A 1 -23.54 53.48 52.53
C MET A 1 -22.50 52.48 52.08
N LEU A 2 -22.87 51.23 52.08
CA LEU A 2 -22.00 50.12 51.55
C LEU A 2 -22.43 49.78 50.11
N VAL A 3 -21.55 50.04 49.17
CA VAL A 3 -21.78 49.68 47.77
C VAL A 3 -21.24 48.24 47.53
N SER A 4 -22.16 47.30 47.27
CA SER A 4 -21.86 45.93 46.92
C SER A 4 -21.43 45.86 45.42
N SER A 5 -20.20 45.53 45.18
CA SER A 5 -19.68 45.24 43.84
C SER A 5 -19.97 43.76 43.48
N GLY A 6 -21.00 43.56 42.67
CA GLY A 6 -21.29 42.21 42.11
C GLY A 6 -20.37 41.86 40.97
N THR A 7 -19.48 40.90 41.19
CA THR A 7 -18.65 40.28 40.12
C THR A 7 -19.51 39.41 39.24
N LYS A 8 -19.77 39.85 38.00
CA LYS A 8 -20.36 39.00 36.94
C LYS A 8 -19.30 38.02 36.47
N GLY A 9 -19.31 36.82 37.03
CA GLY A 9 -18.49 35.72 36.55
C GLY A 9 -18.88 35.38 35.09
N SER A 10 -17.92 35.50 34.17
CA SER A 10 -18.12 35.18 32.76
C SER A 10 -18.29 33.65 32.59
N VAL A 11 -19.48 33.22 32.22
CA VAL A 11 -19.83 31.79 31.98
C VAL A 11 -19.30 31.28 30.63
N ILE A 12 -18.83 32.19 29.76
CA ILE A 12 -18.37 31.90 28.38
C ILE A 12 -17.16 30.93 28.33
N PRO A 13 -16.10 31.03 29.18
CA PRO A 13 -14.98 30.11 29.09
C PRO A 13 -15.34 28.68 29.50
N ILE A 14 -16.31 28.48 30.39
CA ILE A 14 -16.71 27.12 30.80
C ILE A 14 -17.48 26.40 29.70
N VAL A 15 -18.37 27.12 28.99
CA VAL A 15 -19.13 26.54 27.85
C VAL A 15 -18.21 26.18 26.72
N VAL A 16 -17.20 26.99 26.38
CA VAL A 16 -16.20 26.69 25.33
C VAL A 16 -15.37 25.46 25.68
N LEU A 17 -14.95 25.34 26.94
CA LEU A 17 -14.21 24.14 27.40
C LEU A 17 -15.07 22.88 27.36
N LEU A 18 -16.33 22.95 27.72
CA LEU A 18 -17.23 21.79 27.66
C LEU A 18 -17.53 21.36 26.22
N VAL A 19 -17.73 22.30 25.29
CA VAL A 19 -17.96 22.00 23.88
C VAL A 19 -16.70 21.41 23.21
N SER A 20 -15.52 21.96 23.51
CA SER A 20 -14.26 21.42 22.98
C SER A 20 -13.95 20.02 23.52
N SER A 21 -14.22 19.78 24.81
CA SER A 21 -14.10 18.45 25.42
C SER A 21 -15.09 17.45 24.81
N TRP A 22 -16.31 17.88 24.52
CA TRP A 22 -17.33 17.02 23.91
C TRP A 22 -17.02 16.71 22.48
N LEU A 23 -16.50 17.65 21.69
CA LEU A 23 -16.02 17.42 20.31
C LEU A 23 -14.79 16.53 20.29
N PHE A 24 -13.90 16.64 21.28
CA PHE A 24 -12.75 15.75 21.43
C PHE A 24 -13.19 14.32 21.76
N LEU A 25 -14.12 14.15 22.70
CA LEU A 25 -14.71 12.86 23.05
C LEU A 25 -15.48 12.24 21.89
N LEU A 26 -16.23 13.03 21.09
CA LEU A 26 -16.91 12.53 19.89
C LEU A 26 -15.93 12.11 18.81
N ARG A 27 -14.81 12.82 18.63
CA ARG A 27 -13.73 12.38 17.72
C ARG A 27 -13.08 11.11 18.22
N PHE A 28 -12.78 11.04 19.53
CA PHE A 28 -12.21 9.85 20.16
C PHE A 28 -13.16 8.67 20.07
N TYR A 29 -14.45 8.87 20.32
CA TYR A 29 -15.49 7.84 20.21
C TYR A 29 -15.68 7.36 18.75
N ARG A 30 -15.68 8.26 17.77
CA ARG A 30 -15.69 7.88 16.34
C ARG A 30 -14.46 7.10 15.92
N GLN A 31 -13.30 7.46 16.44
CA GLN A 31 -12.05 6.75 16.16
C GLN A 31 -12.01 5.41 16.89
N TRP A 32 -12.59 5.33 18.08
CA TRP A 32 -12.74 4.10 18.86
C TRP A 32 -13.74 3.11 18.23
N ASP A 33 -14.86 3.60 17.73
CA ASP A 33 -15.91 2.76 17.13
C ASP A 33 -15.47 2.11 15.81
N TRP A 34 -14.56 2.75 15.07
CA TRP A 34 -13.94 2.18 13.87
C TRP A 34 -12.97 1.03 14.18
N SER A 35 -12.31 1.06 15.33
CA SER A 35 -11.30 0.05 15.70
C SER A 35 -11.89 -1.16 16.43
N HIS A 36 -13.18 -1.14 16.83
CA HIS A 36 -13.77 -2.19 17.68
C HIS A 36 -14.96 -2.92 17.05
N ASN A 37 -15.32 -2.61 15.80
CA ASN A 37 -16.39 -3.32 15.10
C ASN A 37 -15.90 -4.58 14.33
N VAL A 38 -14.68 -5.02 14.59
CA VAL A 38 -14.24 -6.35 14.15
C VAL A 38 -14.72 -7.34 15.21
N SER A 39 -15.62 -8.24 14.83
CA SER A 39 -16.02 -9.35 15.68
C SER A 39 -14.76 -10.09 16.14
N PRO A 40 -14.47 -10.18 17.45
CA PRO A 40 -13.26 -10.84 17.95
C PRO A 40 -13.21 -12.36 17.67
N PHE A 41 -14.20 -12.88 16.96
CA PHE A 41 -14.36 -14.31 16.62
C PHE A 41 -14.46 -14.58 15.12
N ALA A 42 -14.29 -13.59 14.25
CA ALA A 42 -14.22 -13.85 12.82
C ALA A 42 -12.87 -14.50 12.51
N THR A 43 -12.88 -15.79 12.20
CA THR A 43 -11.68 -16.46 11.68
C THR A 43 -11.26 -15.75 10.39
N PRO A 44 -10.02 -15.29 10.29
CA PRO A 44 -9.55 -14.65 9.06
C PRO A 44 -9.73 -15.59 7.87
N PRO A 45 -10.05 -15.07 6.67
CA PRO A 45 -10.21 -15.91 5.50
C PRO A 45 -8.90 -16.62 5.14
N PRO A 46 -8.96 -17.85 4.59
CA PRO A 46 -7.76 -18.54 4.16
C PRO A 46 -7.08 -17.84 2.96
N VAL A 47 -7.88 -17.37 1.99
CA VAL A 47 -7.40 -16.66 0.80
C VAL A 47 -8.27 -15.47 0.50
N GLU A 48 -7.66 -14.33 0.24
CA GLU A 48 -8.35 -13.12 -0.18
C GLU A 48 -7.66 -12.48 -1.39
N VAL A 49 -8.47 -12.10 -2.39
CA VAL A 49 -8.00 -11.32 -3.55
C VAL A 49 -8.37 -9.86 -3.35
N VAL A 50 -7.38 -9.00 -3.34
CA VAL A 50 -7.53 -7.56 -3.22
C VAL A 50 -7.32 -6.92 -4.59
N VAL A 51 -8.31 -6.20 -5.07
CA VAL A 51 -8.31 -5.59 -6.40
C VAL A 51 -8.33 -4.08 -6.29
N ALA A 52 -7.36 -3.43 -6.93
CA ALA A 52 -7.37 -1.99 -7.16
C ALA A 52 -8.09 -1.68 -8.48
N SER A 53 -9.21 -0.95 -8.43
CA SER A 53 -10.01 -0.67 -9.63
C SER A 53 -10.53 0.76 -9.70
N LEU A 54 -10.81 1.18 -10.92
CA LEU A 54 -11.65 2.34 -11.23
C LEU A 54 -13.10 1.89 -11.42
N LYS A 55 -14.03 2.80 -11.26
CA LYS A 55 -15.49 2.56 -11.48
C LYS A 55 -15.81 2.07 -12.90
N SER A 56 -15.01 2.48 -13.87
CA SER A 56 -15.17 2.07 -15.27
C SER A 56 -14.66 0.66 -15.58
N GLU A 57 -13.92 0.03 -14.66
CA GLU A 57 -13.30 -1.28 -14.89
C GLU A 57 -14.20 -2.42 -14.47
N ASN A 58 -14.18 -3.50 -15.25
CA ASN A 58 -14.96 -4.70 -14.96
C ASN A 58 -14.17 -5.71 -14.14
N THR A 59 -14.53 -5.84 -12.88
CA THR A 59 -13.92 -6.77 -11.92
C THR A 59 -14.77 -8.01 -11.66
N SER A 60 -15.90 -8.17 -12.36
CA SER A 60 -16.83 -9.30 -12.13
C SER A 60 -16.18 -10.68 -12.34
N TRP A 61 -15.13 -10.75 -13.14
CA TRP A 61 -14.38 -11.97 -13.38
C TRP A 61 -13.82 -12.61 -12.11
N VAL A 62 -13.50 -11.81 -11.08
CA VAL A 62 -12.97 -12.31 -9.81
C VAL A 62 -13.99 -13.23 -9.15
N GLN A 63 -15.20 -12.74 -8.94
CA GLN A 63 -16.28 -13.55 -8.31
C GLN A 63 -16.74 -14.70 -9.20
N GLN A 64 -16.75 -14.49 -10.52
CA GLN A 64 -17.19 -15.51 -11.48
C GLN A 64 -16.22 -16.71 -11.55
N HIS A 65 -14.92 -16.47 -11.44
CA HIS A 65 -13.91 -17.49 -11.67
C HIS A 65 -13.18 -17.96 -10.41
N LEU A 66 -13.29 -17.21 -9.30
CA LEU A 66 -12.67 -17.51 -8.00
C LEU A 66 -13.72 -17.54 -6.85
N PRO A 67 -14.84 -18.27 -7.00
CA PRO A 67 -15.95 -18.22 -6.04
C PRO A 67 -15.59 -18.77 -4.65
N GLY A 68 -14.50 -19.54 -4.55
CA GLY A 68 -14.00 -20.07 -3.28
C GLY A 68 -13.05 -19.15 -2.50
N TRP A 69 -12.70 -18.00 -3.09
CA TRP A 69 -11.81 -17.03 -2.46
C TRP A 69 -12.59 -15.79 -2.03
N PHE A 70 -12.20 -15.19 -0.92
CA PHE A 70 -12.71 -13.87 -0.54
C PHE A 70 -12.19 -12.81 -1.52
N SER A 71 -12.95 -11.74 -1.71
CA SER A 71 -12.53 -10.66 -2.59
C SER A 71 -12.87 -9.31 -2.01
N SER A 72 -11.88 -8.43 -1.96
CA SER A 72 -11.99 -7.02 -1.58
C SER A 72 -11.67 -6.15 -2.78
N ILE A 73 -12.72 -5.64 -3.43
CA ILE A 73 -12.62 -4.81 -4.63
C ILE A 73 -12.74 -3.34 -4.21
N TYR A 74 -11.65 -2.61 -4.32
CA TYR A 74 -11.58 -1.19 -4.04
C TYR A 74 -11.83 -0.39 -5.31
N VAL A 75 -12.76 0.59 -5.23
CA VAL A 75 -13.06 1.53 -6.31
C VAL A 75 -12.51 2.90 -5.91
N VAL A 76 -11.35 3.27 -6.46
CA VAL A 76 -10.57 4.42 -5.96
C VAL A 76 -11.11 5.78 -6.38
N ASP A 77 -11.94 5.84 -7.40
CA ASP A 77 -12.57 7.05 -7.97
C ASP A 77 -14.05 7.19 -7.63
N ASP A 78 -14.58 6.33 -6.74
CA ASP A 78 -15.94 6.43 -6.21
C ASP A 78 -15.93 6.50 -4.68
N PRO A 79 -16.07 7.71 -4.09
CA PRO A 79 -16.12 7.87 -2.63
C PRO A 79 -17.32 7.19 -1.96
N SER A 80 -18.35 6.81 -2.73
CA SER A 80 -19.54 6.10 -2.24
C SER A 80 -19.40 4.58 -2.31
N ALA A 81 -18.33 4.07 -2.89
CA ALA A 81 -18.10 2.64 -2.98
C ALA A 81 -17.95 2.00 -1.59
N LYS A 82 -18.36 0.73 -1.48
CA LYS A 82 -18.24 -0.04 -0.21
C LYS A 82 -16.80 -0.08 0.31
N LEU A 83 -15.84 -0.25 -0.61
CA LEU A 83 -14.41 -0.18 -0.34
C LEU A 83 -13.81 0.89 -1.26
N THR A 84 -13.17 1.87 -0.66
CA THR A 84 -12.46 2.94 -1.35
C THR A 84 -11.22 3.33 -0.55
N VAL A 85 -10.47 4.30 -1.01
CA VAL A 85 -9.23 4.78 -0.41
C VAL A 85 -9.35 6.24 0.03
N PRO A 86 -8.50 6.72 0.96
CA PRO A 86 -8.54 8.12 1.38
C PRO A 86 -8.31 9.10 0.23
N ARG A 87 -7.51 8.70 -0.75
CA ARG A 87 -7.19 9.48 -1.94
C ARG A 87 -6.73 8.53 -3.05
N ASN A 88 -7.21 8.73 -4.26
CA ASN A 88 -6.65 8.05 -5.43
C ASN A 88 -5.26 8.63 -5.71
N LYS A 89 -4.21 7.97 -5.25
CA LYS A 89 -2.82 8.37 -5.40
C LYS A 89 -1.89 7.17 -5.38
N GLY A 90 -0.80 7.25 -6.16
CA GLY A 90 0.21 6.20 -6.20
C GLY A 90 -0.31 4.89 -6.78
N ARG A 91 -1.25 4.97 -7.72
CA ARG A 91 -1.83 3.83 -8.43
C ARG A 91 -2.40 2.80 -7.43
N GLU A 92 -2.10 1.51 -7.63
CA GLU A 92 -2.56 0.40 -6.77
C GLU A 92 -1.96 0.42 -5.35
N ALA A 93 -0.82 1.07 -5.15
CA ALA A 93 -0.14 1.09 -3.85
C ALA A 93 -1.00 1.65 -2.72
N MET A 94 -1.82 2.69 -2.98
CA MET A 94 -2.75 3.22 -1.99
C MET A 94 -3.79 2.18 -1.56
N VAL A 95 -4.30 1.38 -2.49
CA VAL A 95 -5.25 0.29 -2.18
C VAL A 95 -4.57 -0.76 -1.32
N TYR A 96 -3.40 -1.23 -1.71
CA TYR A 96 -2.70 -2.31 -1.02
C TYR A 96 -2.32 -1.92 0.41
N LEU A 97 -1.74 -0.74 0.59
CA LEU A 97 -1.44 -0.20 1.93
C LEU A 97 -2.71 0.03 2.76
N SER A 98 -3.78 0.54 2.15
CA SER A 98 -5.04 0.76 2.86
C SER A 98 -5.68 -0.55 3.29
N HIS A 99 -5.62 -1.58 2.44
CA HIS A 99 -6.11 -2.92 2.78
C HIS A 99 -5.35 -3.50 3.96
N ILE A 100 -4.02 -3.49 3.93
CA ILE A 100 -3.18 -4.00 5.02
C ILE A 100 -3.46 -3.23 6.32
N VAL A 101 -3.44 -1.90 6.28
CA VAL A 101 -3.66 -1.07 7.48
C VAL A 101 -5.04 -1.29 8.10
N ASN A 102 -6.08 -1.38 7.27
CA ASN A 102 -7.46 -1.46 7.74
C ASN A 102 -7.84 -2.87 8.22
N ASN A 103 -7.18 -3.90 7.71
CA ASN A 103 -7.48 -5.30 8.01
C ASN A 103 -6.32 -6.00 8.73
N TYR A 104 -5.36 -5.26 9.30
CA TYR A 104 -4.13 -5.83 9.86
C TYR A 104 -4.40 -7.00 10.79
N GLU A 105 -5.33 -6.87 11.75
CA GLU A 105 -5.66 -7.89 12.74
C GLU A 105 -6.45 -9.08 12.17
N THR A 106 -7.03 -8.94 10.99
CA THR A 106 -7.91 -9.94 10.35
C THR A 106 -7.49 -10.28 8.94
N ILE A 107 -6.27 -9.90 8.56
CA ILE A 107 -5.75 -10.16 7.22
C ILE A 107 -5.75 -11.65 6.91
N ALA A 108 -6.05 -12.01 5.67
CA ALA A 108 -6.14 -13.40 5.23
C ALA A 108 -4.84 -14.18 5.46
N GLU A 109 -4.91 -15.51 5.54
CA GLU A 109 -3.69 -16.33 5.58
C GLU A 109 -2.82 -16.09 4.36
N THR A 110 -3.47 -16.00 3.19
CA THR A 110 -2.85 -15.54 1.94
C THR A 110 -3.64 -14.38 1.39
N THR A 111 -3.00 -13.22 1.21
CA THR A 111 -3.58 -12.06 0.52
C THR A 111 -2.92 -11.93 -0.85
N ILE A 112 -3.75 -11.82 -1.90
CA ILE A 112 -3.31 -11.73 -3.29
C ILE A 112 -3.70 -10.36 -3.82
N PHE A 113 -2.73 -9.55 -4.21
CA PHE A 113 -2.92 -8.21 -4.74
C PHE A 113 -2.84 -8.24 -6.27
N VAL A 114 -3.89 -7.74 -6.94
CA VAL A 114 -3.98 -7.75 -8.40
C VAL A 114 -4.63 -6.48 -8.95
N HIS A 115 -4.41 -6.25 -10.24
CA HIS A 115 -5.09 -5.20 -10.99
C HIS A 115 -6.54 -5.60 -11.36
N ALA A 116 -7.33 -4.60 -11.76
CA ALA A 116 -8.74 -4.80 -12.12
C ALA A 116 -8.93 -5.64 -13.39
N SER A 117 -8.08 -5.43 -14.39
CA SER A 117 -8.21 -6.08 -15.69
C SER A 117 -7.73 -7.53 -15.64
N ARG A 118 -8.61 -8.46 -16.02
CA ARG A 118 -8.24 -9.87 -16.19
C ARG A 118 -7.19 -10.05 -17.28
N PHE A 119 -7.36 -9.37 -18.41
CA PHE A 119 -6.46 -9.45 -19.55
C PHE A 119 -5.63 -8.18 -19.65
N ALA A 120 -4.32 -8.31 -19.49
CA ALA A 120 -3.41 -7.19 -19.55
C ALA A 120 -2.02 -7.65 -19.98
N TRP A 121 -1.31 -6.83 -20.76
CA TRP A 121 0.00 -7.13 -21.33
C TRP A 121 1.07 -7.55 -20.30
N HIS A 122 0.87 -7.13 -19.07
CA HIS A 122 1.80 -7.42 -17.98
C HIS A 122 1.49 -8.72 -17.23
N ASN A 123 0.42 -9.43 -17.57
CA ASN A 123 0.18 -10.76 -17.03
C ASN A 123 1.11 -11.77 -17.70
N ASP A 124 1.67 -12.65 -16.89
CA ASP A 124 2.64 -13.67 -17.36
C ASP A 124 1.94 -14.91 -17.89
N ASP A 125 1.22 -14.73 -18.97
CA ASP A 125 0.46 -15.77 -19.65
C ASP A 125 0.41 -15.46 -21.16
N PRO A 126 0.48 -16.47 -22.05
CA PRO A 126 0.45 -16.24 -23.50
C PRO A 126 -0.78 -15.49 -24.01
N ASP A 127 -1.93 -15.67 -23.33
CA ASP A 127 -3.18 -14.98 -23.64
C ASP A 127 -3.39 -13.72 -22.76
N TYR A 128 -2.37 -13.33 -22.00
CA TYR A 128 -2.42 -12.24 -21.03
C TYR A 128 -3.49 -12.41 -19.93
N ASP A 129 -3.93 -13.65 -19.64
CA ASP A 129 -4.98 -13.94 -18.67
C ASP A 129 -4.41 -14.09 -17.25
N ASN A 130 -4.69 -13.13 -16.38
CA ASN A 130 -4.29 -13.17 -14.97
C ASN A 130 -4.87 -14.38 -14.22
N LEU A 131 -6.05 -14.84 -14.61
CA LEU A 131 -6.68 -16.01 -14.01
C LEU A 131 -5.84 -17.28 -14.15
N ALA A 132 -5.08 -17.41 -15.23
CA ALA A 132 -4.17 -18.52 -15.44
C ALA A 132 -3.04 -18.54 -14.40
N ALA A 133 -2.47 -17.39 -14.07
CA ALA A 133 -1.46 -17.25 -13.01
C ALA A 133 -2.06 -17.59 -11.64
N LEU A 134 -3.24 -17.03 -11.32
CA LEU A 134 -3.92 -17.25 -10.04
C LEU A 134 -4.29 -18.73 -9.81
N ARG A 135 -4.72 -19.44 -10.86
CA ARG A 135 -5.05 -20.88 -10.76
C ARG A 135 -3.84 -21.78 -10.57
N ARG A 136 -2.66 -21.34 -11.03
CA ARG A 136 -1.39 -22.05 -10.86
C ARG A 136 -0.67 -21.72 -9.56
N LEU A 137 -1.12 -20.69 -8.84
CA LEU A 137 -0.50 -20.26 -7.59
C LEU A 137 -0.56 -21.37 -6.55
N LYS A 138 0.59 -21.76 -6.03
CA LYS A 138 0.73 -22.74 -4.96
C LYS A 138 0.70 -22.02 -3.61
N LEU A 139 -0.41 -22.12 -2.89
CA LEU A 139 -0.62 -21.41 -1.62
C LEU A 139 0.36 -21.87 -0.54
N ASP A 140 0.72 -23.13 -0.50
CA ASP A 140 1.74 -23.69 0.38
C ASP A 140 3.12 -23.06 0.13
N TYR A 141 3.44 -22.79 -1.13
CA TYR A 141 4.67 -22.06 -1.47
C TYR A 141 4.62 -20.60 -1.00
N VAL A 142 3.46 -19.91 -1.13
CA VAL A 142 3.31 -18.56 -0.59
C VAL A 142 3.52 -18.55 0.94
N GLN A 143 2.99 -19.54 1.65
CA GLN A 143 3.19 -19.67 3.09
C GLN A 143 4.66 -19.91 3.44
N ALA A 144 5.34 -20.74 2.69
CA ALA A 144 6.76 -21.06 2.94
C ALA A 144 7.70 -19.89 2.59
N SER A 145 7.42 -19.16 1.51
CA SER A 145 8.26 -18.08 1.00
C SER A 145 7.92 -16.71 1.57
N GLY A 146 6.71 -16.56 2.16
CA GLY A 146 6.20 -15.29 2.65
C GLY A 146 5.66 -14.36 1.56
N TYR A 147 6.31 -14.28 0.41
CA TYR A 147 5.98 -13.44 -0.72
C TYR A 147 6.21 -14.18 -2.05
N VAL A 148 5.30 -13.99 -3.01
CA VAL A 148 5.41 -14.54 -4.37
C VAL A 148 4.92 -13.52 -5.38
N ASN A 149 5.79 -13.09 -6.30
CA ASN A 149 5.37 -12.29 -7.43
C ASN A 149 4.56 -13.16 -8.40
N LEU A 150 3.45 -12.62 -8.93
CA LEU A 150 2.63 -13.34 -9.92
C LEU A 150 3.22 -13.28 -11.32
N ARG A 151 4.29 -12.52 -11.53
CA ARG A 151 5.03 -12.42 -12.77
C ARG A 151 6.41 -13.04 -12.61
N CYS A 152 6.72 -14.03 -13.43
CA CYS A 152 8.00 -14.75 -13.43
C CYS A 152 8.96 -14.30 -14.55
N VAL A 153 8.48 -13.47 -15.49
CA VAL A 153 9.29 -13.01 -16.60
C VAL A 153 10.25 -11.92 -16.16
N LEU A 154 11.54 -12.15 -16.42
CA LEU A 154 12.62 -11.23 -16.07
C LEU A 154 12.70 -9.98 -16.96
N ILE A 155 12.05 -9.99 -18.12
CA ILE A 155 12.00 -8.84 -19.04
C ILE A 155 11.12 -7.76 -18.43
N LEU A 156 11.62 -6.52 -18.38
CA LEU A 156 11.07 -5.36 -17.70
C LEU A 156 11.21 -5.46 -16.17
N GLY A 157 12.34 -4.96 -15.67
CA GLY A 157 12.58 -4.72 -14.25
C GLY A 157 13.55 -5.65 -13.56
N CYS A 158 13.81 -6.86 -14.10
CA CYS A 158 14.77 -7.76 -13.48
C CYS A 158 16.17 -7.64 -14.05
N HIS A 159 17.07 -8.04 -13.31
CA HIS A 159 18.43 -7.98 -12.89
C HIS A 159 18.74 -6.65 -12.18
N VAL A 160 19.00 -5.57 -12.87
CA VAL A 160 19.26 -4.26 -12.27
C VAL A 160 18.58 -3.20 -13.11
N GLU A 161 17.60 -2.52 -12.54
CA GLU A 161 16.93 -1.40 -13.20
C GLU A 161 17.34 -0.05 -12.60
N ILE A 162 17.58 0.00 -11.30
CA ILE A 162 17.96 1.21 -10.58
C ILE A 162 19.31 1.01 -9.89
N ARG A 163 20.18 2.00 -9.99
CA ARG A 163 21.38 2.16 -9.16
C ARG A 163 21.20 3.43 -8.32
N PRO A 164 20.61 3.33 -7.12
CA PRO A 164 20.14 4.49 -6.36
C PRO A 164 21.23 5.55 -6.11
N HIS A 165 22.48 5.13 -5.95
CA HIS A 165 23.59 6.04 -5.66
C HIS A 165 24.16 6.76 -6.91
N THR A 166 23.82 6.28 -8.11
CA THR A 166 24.29 6.87 -9.38
C THR A 166 23.18 7.47 -10.22
N ASP A 167 21.96 6.97 -10.08
CA ASP A 167 20.80 7.40 -10.86
C ASP A 167 20.10 8.63 -10.22
N GLU A 168 20.46 9.00 -8.98
CA GLU A 168 19.78 10.04 -8.20
C GLU A 168 19.83 11.40 -8.90
N ALA A 169 18.66 12.04 -9.00
CA ALA A 169 18.56 13.42 -9.45
C ALA A 169 19.19 14.39 -8.43
N SER A 170 19.76 15.49 -8.90
CA SER A 170 20.21 16.58 -8.06
C SER A 170 19.05 17.22 -7.28
N ALA A 171 19.35 17.95 -6.22
CA ALA A 171 18.35 18.67 -5.43
C ALA A 171 17.56 19.68 -6.29
N GLU A 172 18.24 20.33 -7.26
CA GLU A 172 17.62 21.27 -8.18
C GLU A 172 16.64 20.58 -9.14
N GLU A 173 17.04 19.46 -9.74
CA GLU A 173 16.18 18.65 -10.62
C GLU A 173 14.94 18.15 -9.86
N ARG A 174 15.11 17.67 -8.63
CA ARG A 174 13.99 17.25 -7.79
C ARG A 174 13.04 18.40 -7.46
N ALA A 175 13.55 19.56 -7.13
CA ALA A 175 12.75 20.75 -6.85
C ALA A 175 11.92 21.22 -8.07
N ASN A 176 12.48 21.06 -9.26
CA ASN A 176 11.85 21.47 -10.52
C ASN A 176 11.01 20.34 -11.16
N GLY A 177 11.19 19.09 -10.73
CA GLY A 177 10.53 17.91 -11.32
C GLY A 177 11.04 17.54 -12.72
N ILE A 178 12.18 18.14 -13.14
CA ILE A 178 12.74 18.01 -14.49
C ILE A 178 14.22 17.69 -14.38
N SER A 179 14.67 16.72 -15.18
CA SER A 179 16.09 16.35 -15.29
C SER A 179 16.91 17.39 -16.05
N SER A 180 18.22 17.32 -15.95
CA SER A 180 19.16 18.15 -16.70
C SER A 180 18.99 18.04 -18.22
N SER A 181 18.39 16.96 -18.72
CA SER A 181 18.03 16.81 -20.14
C SER A 181 16.72 17.50 -20.53
N GLY A 182 16.01 18.12 -19.59
CA GLY A 182 14.70 18.76 -19.82
C GLY A 182 13.50 17.80 -19.82
N SER A 183 13.70 16.54 -19.46
CA SER A 183 12.63 15.52 -19.38
C SER A 183 12.08 15.42 -17.96
N PRO A 184 10.82 15.03 -17.76
CA PRO A 184 10.27 14.70 -16.43
C PRO A 184 11.17 13.67 -15.71
N LEU A 185 11.25 13.77 -14.39
CA LEU A 185 11.99 12.81 -13.57
C LEU A 185 11.38 11.40 -13.72
N THR A 186 12.23 10.42 -13.61
CA THR A 186 11.87 9.00 -13.60
C THR A 186 11.93 8.43 -12.18
N ALA A 187 11.34 7.26 -11.97
CA ALA A 187 11.43 6.58 -10.68
C ALA A 187 12.86 6.32 -10.23
N LYS A 188 13.79 6.02 -11.15
CA LYS A 188 15.22 5.82 -10.86
C LYS A 188 15.83 7.04 -10.15
N GLN A 189 15.47 8.23 -10.59
CA GLN A 189 16.04 9.48 -10.13
C GLN A 189 15.48 9.94 -8.78
N VAL A 190 14.30 9.45 -8.37
CA VAL A 190 13.66 9.81 -7.10
C VAL A 190 13.73 8.67 -6.06
N TYR A 191 14.14 7.47 -6.48
CA TYR A 191 14.05 6.26 -5.64
C TYR A 191 14.86 6.36 -4.36
N LYS A 192 16.12 6.81 -4.42
CA LYS A 192 17.00 6.89 -3.25
C LYS A 192 16.38 7.72 -2.13
N GLN A 193 15.97 8.96 -2.43
CA GLN A 193 15.35 9.83 -1.44
C GLN A 193 14.05 9.21 -0.91
N ALA A 194 13.20 8.68 -1.79
CA ALA A 194 11.97 8.03 -1.37
C ALA A 194 12.25 6.82 -0.46
N PHE A 195 13.26 6.03 -0.77
CA PHE A 195 13.67 4.88 0.05
C PHE A 195 14.12 5.31 1.44
N GLU A 196 14.97 6.32 1.56
CA GLU A 196 15.45 6.87 2.85
C GLU A 196 14.28 7.37 3.72
N GLU A 197 13.26 7.99 3.11
CA GLU A 197 12.05 8.45 3.80
C GLU A 197 11.13 7.29 4.23
N LEU A 198 10.99 6.28 3.37
CA LEU A 198 10.11 5.12 3.59
C LEU A 198 10.73 4.08 4.52
N MET A 199 12.06 3.94 4.51
CA MET A 199 12.80 2.91 5.26
C MET A 199 13.89 3.53 6.15
N PRO A 200 13.50 4.37 7.14
CA PRO A 200 14.47 5.05 7.99
C PRO A 200 15.35 4.05 8.75
N GLY A 201 16.66 4.27 8.70
CA GLY A 201 17.65 3.41 9.35
C GLY A 201 18.02 2.13 8.58
N VAL A 202 17.49 1.96 7.38
CA VAL A 202 17.88 0.89 6.45
C VAL A 202 18.82 1.46 5.40
N ASP A 203 19.94 0.80 5.15
CA ASP A 203 20.89 1.21 4.12
C ASP A 203 20.25 1.14 2.73
N VAL A 204 20.47 2.19 1.93
CA VAL A 204 19.99 2.21 0.54
C VAL A 204 20.74 1.14 -0.26
N PRO A 205 20.03 0.24 -0.96
CA PRO A 205 20.68 -0.81 -1.75
C PRO A 205 21.52 -0.23 -2.88
N GLN A 206 22.58 -0.94 -3.26
CA GLN A 206 23.45 -0.52 -4.39
C GLN A 206 22.74 -0.68 -5.74
N GLU A 207 21.95 -1.72 -5.86
CA GLU A 207 21.21 -2.09 -7.07
C GLU A 207 19.79 -2.54 -6.70
N VAL A 208 18.81 -2.17 -7.52
CA VAL A 208 17.41 -2.58 -7.37
C VAL A 208 16.92 -3.11 -8.71
N GLY A 209 16.37 -4.31 -8.68
CA GLY A 209 15.69 -4.92 -9.81
C GLY A 209 14.54 -5.76 -9.31
N VAL A 210 13.41 -5.66 -9.97
CA VAL A 210 12.17 -6.33 -9.55
C VAL A 210 11.34 -6.69 -10.77
N SER A 211 10.65 -7.83 -10.74
CA SER A 211 9.63 -8.11 -11.76
C SER A 211 8.53 -7.06 -11.68
N CYS A 212 8.16 -6.47 -12.83
CA CYS A 212 7.23 -5.35 -12.85
C CYS A 212 5.84 -5.69 -12.30
N CYS A 213 5.13 -4.63 -12.06
CA CYS A 213 3.69 -4.55 -12.19
C CYS A 213 2.88 -4.89 -10.93
N SER A 214 3.50 -4.92 -9.76
CA SER A 214 2.83 -4.93 -8.44
C SER A 214 1.68 -5.93 -8.30
N GLN A 215 1.80 -7.12 -8.90
CA GLN A 215 0.85 -8.21 -8.68
C GLN A 215 1.55 -9.34 -7.93
N PHE A 216 1.10 -9.64 -6.72
CA PHE A 216 1.79 -10.59 -5.85
C PHE A 216 0.85 -11.24 -4.83
N ALA A 217 1.29 -12.33 -4.27
CA ALA A 217 0.69 -12.97 -3.10
C ALA A 217 1.62 -12.85 -1.90
N VAL A 218 1.04 -12.65 -0.72
CA VAL A 218 1.79 -12.50 0.54
C VAL A 218 1.11 -13.30 1.65
N SER A 219 1.91 -13.93 2.51
CA SER A 219 1.41 -14.61 3.70
C SER A 219 1.12 -13.61 4.82
N ARG A 220 0.23 -13.97 5.75
CA ARG A 220 -0.04 -13.19 6.96
C ARG A 220 1.22 -12.97 7.78
N GLU A 221 2.03 -14.00 7.92
CA GLU A 221 3.29 -13.95 8.68
C GLU A 221 4.24 -12.93 8.09
N ALA A 222 4.34 -12.85 6.78
CA ALA A 222 5.16 -11.85 6.10
C ALA A 222 4.61 -10.44 6.31
N VAL A 223 3.29 -10.25 6.31
CA VAL A 223 2.69 -8.96 6.70
C VAL A 223 3.00 -8.62 8.14
N TYR A 224 2.93 -9.58 9.06
CA TYR A 224 3.19 -9.36 10.48
C TYR A 224 4.68 -9.23 10.84
N SER A 225 5.59 -9.48 9.88
CA SER A 225 7.02 -9.18 10.07
C SER A 225 7.28 -7.68 10.28
N ARG A 226 6.31 -6.81 9.89
CA ARG A 226 6.28 -5.37 10.17
C ARG A 226 5.10 -5.00 11.04
N PRO A 227 5.28 -4.11 12.03
CA PRO A 227 4.17 -3.60 12.81
C PRO A 227 3.23 -2.76 11.92
N ARG A 228 1.95 -2.71 12.28
CA ARG A 228 0.91 -1.96 11.57
C ARG A 228 1.27 -0.48 11.36
N GLU A 229 1.95 0.11 12.34
CA GLU A 229 2.38 1.51 12.35
C GLU A 229 3.32 1.83 11.18
N ASP A 230 4.13 0.88 10.75
CA ASP A 230 4.99 1.05 9.58
C ASP A 230 4.15 1.17 8.31
N TYR A 231 3.16 0.31 8.12
CA TYR A 231 2.24 0.43 6.98
C TYR A 231 1.42 1.72 7.01
N VAL A 232 1.04 2.20 8.20
CA VAL A 232 0.41 3.51 8.37
C VAL A 232 1.36 4.63 7.93
N ARG A 233 2.63 4.56 8.31
CA ARG A 233 3.66 5.54 7.91
C ARG A 233 3.88 5.52 6.40
N LEU A 234 4.01 4.34 5.79
CA LEU A 234 4.15 4.18 4.34
C LEU A 234 2.96 4.77 3.58
N ARG A 235 1.73 4.50 4.04
CA ARG A 235 0.51 5.06 3.46
C ARG A 235 0.44 6.58 3.60
N ASN A 236 0.82 7.12 4.75
CA ASN A 236 0.84 8.56 4.98
C ASN A 236 1.87 9.25 4.08
N TRP A 237 3.06 8.68 3.94
CA TRP A 237 4.05 9.17 2.99
C TRP A 237 3.46 9.25 1.56
N LEU A 238 2.76 8.20 1.13
CA LEU A 238 2.13 8.19 -0.19
C LEU A 238 1.05 9.28 -0.34
N LEU A 239 0.30 9.58 0.73
CA LEU A 239 -0.67 10.67 0.75
C LEU A 239 -0.03 12.06 0.68
N GLU A 240 1.12 12.24 1.30
CA GLU A 240 1.77 13.54 1.53
C GLU A 240 2.83 13.88 0.49
N THR A 241 3.47 12.87 -0.12
CA THR A 241 4.54 13.10 -1.10
C THR A 241 4.08 13.98 -2.26
N PRO A 242 4.89 14.98 -2.68
CA PRO A 242 4.62 15.79 -3.85
C PRO A 242 4.83 15.05 -5.17
N LEU A 243 5.41 13.85 -5.15
CA LEU A 243 5.64 13.05 -6.35
C LEU A 243 4.32 12.76 -7.07
N ALA A 244 4.33 12.81 -8.39
CA ALA A 244 3.21 12.40 -9.23
C ALA A 244 2.86 10.93 -9.01
N ASP A 245 1.63 10.53 -9.36
CA ASP A 245 1.10 9.19 -9.09
C ASP A 245 1.92 8.08 -9.75
N ASP A 246 2.41 8.32 -10.96
CA ASP A 246 3.23 7.39 -11.70
C ASP A 246 4.61 7.18 -11.04
N LEU A 247 5.20 8.23 -10.48
CA LEU A 247 6.47 8.14 -9.76
C LEU A 247 6.29 7.49 -8.40
N SER A 248 5.33 7.96 -7.60
CA SER A 248 5.09 7.43 -6.26
C SER A 248 4.62 5.97 -6.28
N GLY A 249 3.77 5.60 -7.23
CA GLY A 249 3.37 4.20 -7.45
C GLY A 249 4.55 3.32 -7.86
N ARG A 250 5.40 3.81 -8.78
CA ARG A 250 6.58 3.08 -9.24
C ARG A 250 7.61 2.88 -8.12
N VAL A 251 7.77 3.84 -7.21
CA VAL A 251 8.63 3.65 -6.01
C VAL A 251 8.15 2.44 -5.22
N PHE A 252 6.84 2.33 -4.95
CA PHE A 252 6.30 1.17 -4.23
C PHE A 252 6.44 -0.13 -5.01
N GLU A 253 6.31 -0.10 -6.33
CA GLU A 253 6.54 -1.27 -7.17
C GLU A 253 7.93 -1.88 -6.95
N TYR A 254 8.97 -1.04 -6.81
CA TYR A 254 10.32 -1.50 -6.49
C TYR A 254 10.53 -1.91 -5.03
N MET A 255 9.59 -1.60 -4.14
CA MET A 255 9.71 -1.87 -2.70
C MET A 255 8.93 -3.10 -2.24
N TRP A 256 7.93 -3.57 -3.01
CA TRP A 256 7.13 -4.73 -2.59
C TRP A 256 7.96 -5.98 -2.43
N HIS A 257 8.95 -6.18 -3.26
CA HIS A 257 9.81 -7.36 -3.24
C HIS A 257 11.30 -7.00 -3.28
N GLY A 258 12.11 -7.71 -2.54
CA GLY A 258 13.53 -7.43 -2.35
C GLY A 258 14.48 -8.42 -3.00
N GLU A 259 14.14 -8.99 -4.18
CA GLU A 259 14.89 -10.07 -4.81
C GLU A 259 16.38 -9.77 -5.05
N THR A 260 16.74 -8.52 -5.30
CA THR A 260 18.15 -8.13 -5.54
C THR A 260 18.72 -7.20 -4.48
N SER A 261 17.86 -6.54 -3.69
CA SER A 261 18.28 -5.54 -2.70
C SER A 261 18.39 -6.09 -1.27
N GLY A 262 17.87 -7.29 -1.00
CA GLY A 262 17.76 -7.82 0.35
C GLY A 262 16.78 -7.06 1.27
N VAL A 263 16.06 -6.07 0.72
CA VAL A 263 15.12 -5.25 1.47
C VAL A 263 13.74 -5.37 0.85
N CYS A 264 12.87 -6.13 1.50
CA CYS A 264 11.47 -6.32 1.12
C CYS A 264 10.54 -5.68 2.15
N LEU A 265 9.41 -5.13 1.72
CA LEU A 265 8.37 -4.66 2.64
C LEU A 265 7.76 -5.80 3.48
N PHE A 266 7.91 -7.05 3.04
CA PHE A 266 7.36 -8.23 3.69
C PHE A 266 8.41 -9.16 4.33
N GLY A 267 9.57 -8.61 4.75
CA GLY A 267 10.65 -9.34 5.41
C GLY A 267 11.73 -9.86 4.45
N ASP A 268 12.78 -10.47 5.02
CA ASP A 268 13.83 -11.12 4.24
C ASP A 268 13.27 -12.38 3.57
N VAL A 269 12.95 -12.26 2.30
CA VAL A 269 12.62 -13.42 1.48
C VAL A 269 13.93 -14.08 1.10
N THR A 270 14.36 -15.04 1.91
CA THR A 270 15.42 -15.95 1.48
C THR A 270 14.88 -16.78 0.34
N MET A 271 15.35 -16.52 -0.87
CA MET A 271 15.11 -17.42 -2.00
C MET A 271 15.60 -18.81 -1.58
N ALA A 272 14.68 -19.75 -1.46
CA ALA A 272 15.07 -21.13 -1.32
C ALA A 272 15.81 -21.52 -2.60
N ASP A 273 17.12 -21.72 -2.49
CA ASP A 273 17.95 -22.21 -3.57
C ASP A 273 17.32 -23.47 -4.17
N GLY A 274 16.87 -23.39 -5.38
CA GLY A 274 16.47 -24.58 -6.13
C GLY A 274 15.15 -24.50 -6.88
N VAL A 275 15.16 -23.94 -8.09
CA VAL A 275 14.59 -24.54 -9.28
C VAL A 275 15.52 -24.28 -10.46
#